data_71f08678f69ce7ed4c716239b46815df
#
_entry.id   71f08678f69ce7ed4c716239b46815df
#
_cell.length_a   1.000
_cell.length_b   1.000
_cell.length_c   1.000
_cell.angle_alpha   90.00
_cell.angle_beta   90.00
_cell.angle_gamma   90.00
#
_symmetry.space_group_name_H-M   'P 1'
#
loop_
_entity.id
_entity.type
_entity.pdbx_description
1 polymer ?
#
loop_
_entity_poly.entity_id
_entity_poly.type
_entity_poly.pdbx_seq_one_letter_code
_entity_poly.pdbx_strand_id
1 'polypeptide(L)'
;MKQFILYLFILLPFCVNSQVNETFDGPMLGADWIGKDRGQFVVNADGRLQLNIKPTESGTASIGKEIAYSPDMQWEFDVYMQNQPSDENKLCIYLYQENQERYYYVRLGNTGNKELGLKRNGNGNLILPQTDFEESPLLLHVKVTLEDNLRWSLYYKTDDMEGYR
;
A
#
# COMPACT_ATOMS: atom_id res chain seq x y z
N MET A 1 58.39 26.37 -10.82
CA MET A 1 57.10 25.91 -11.37
C MET A 1 56.28 25.34 -10.22
N LYS A 2 55.18 26.02 -9.84
CA LYS A 2 54.25 25.52 -8.81
C LYS A 2 53.19 24.70 -9.50
N GLN A 3 53.11 23.39 -9.22
CA GLN A 3 52.05 22.52 -9.68
C GLN A 3 50.79 22.78 -8.82
N PHE A 4 49.72 23.24 -9.45
CA PHE A 4 48.39 23.28 -8.86
C PHE A 4 47.73 21.92 -9.08
N ILE A 5 47.49 21.16 -7.99
CA ILE A 5 46.68 19.95 -8.04
C ILE A 5 45.23 20.39 -7.82
N LEU A 6 44.44 20.30 -8.88
CA LEU A 6 43.00 20.54 -8.86
C LEU A 6 42.29 19.26 -8.34
N TYR A 7 41.82 19.28 -7.10
CA TYR A 7 40.95 18.24 -6.59
C TYR A 7 39.53 18.45 -7.13
N LEU A 8 39.16 17.67 -8.12
CA LEU A 8 37.78 17.59 -8.59
C LEU A 8 36.97 16.72 -7.61
N PHE A 9 36.24 17.35 -6.69
CA PHE A 9 35.24 16.67 -5.86
C PHE A 9 34.05 16.32 -6.76
N ILE A 10 33.96 15.06 -7.18
CA ILE A 10 32.74 14.54 -7.80
C ILE A 10 31.74 14.29 -6.66
N LEU A 11 30.84 15.25 -6.47
CA LEU A 11 29.63 15.07 -5.68
C LEU A 11 28.74 14.07 -6.45
N LEU A 12 28.89 12.79 -6.16
CA LEU A 12 27.90 11.80 -6.58
C LEU A 12 26.60 12.13 -5.82
N PRO A 13 25.49 12.36 -6.52
CA PRO A 13 24.20 12.46 -5.85
C PRO A 13 23.92 11.09 -5.22
N PHE A 14 23.98 11.02 -3.91
CA PHE A 14 23.43 9.88 -3.18
C PHE A 14 21.91 9.98 -3.36
N CYS A 15 21.37 9.20 -4.29
CA CYS A 15 19.94 8.90 -4.30
C CYS A 15 19.66 8.13 -3.01
N VAL A 16 19.24 8.83 -1.99
CA VAL A 16 18.69 8.19 -0.78
C VAL A 16 17.32 7.67 -1.18
N ASN A 17 17.28 6.44 -1.64
CA ASN A 17 16.03 5.72 -1.77
C ASN A 17 15.50 5.51 -0.35
N SER A 18 14.52 6.29 0.04
CA SER A 18 13.80 6.07 1.29
C SER A 18 12.90 4.84 1.11
N GLN A 19 13.44 3.68 1.43
CA GLN A 19 12.67 2.45 1.45
C GLN A 19 12.08 2.27 2.85
N VAL A 20 10.77 2.20 2.96
CA VAL A 20 10.07 1.75 4.16
C VAL A 20 9.81 0.25 4.00
N ASN A 21 10.40 -0.53 4.88
CA ASN A 21 10.13 -1.96 4.98
C ASN A 21 9.42 -2.23 6.31
N GLU A 22 8.18 -2.67 6.26
CA GLU A 22 7.38 -3.00 7.43
C GLU A 22 7.04 -4.49 7.40
N THR A 23 7.62 -5.23 8.31
CA THR A 23 7.50 -6.69 8.39
C THR A 23 6.59 -7.15 9.52
N PHE A 24 6.17 -6.22 10.39
CA PHE A 24 5.35 -6.50 11.58
C PHE A 24 5.93 -7.60 12.49
N ASP A 25 7.26 -7.67 12.61
CA ASP A 25 7.96 -8.71 13.36
C ASP A 25 7.81 -8.58 14.90
N GLY A 26 7.30 -7.46 15.37
CA GLY A 26 7.10 -7.19 16.80
C GLY A 26 5.71 -7.59 17.28
N PRO A 27 5.53 -7.82 18.60
CA PRO A 27 4.21 -8.15 19.17
C PRO A 27 3.25 -6.95 19.20
N MET A 28 3.73 -5.76 18.90
CA MET A 28 2.97 -4.51 18.93
C MET A 28 3.26 -3.69 17.69
N LEU A 29 2.25 -2.95 17.28
CA LEU A 29 2.37 -1.98 16.20
C LEU A 29 3.36 -0.86 16.57
N GLY A 30 4.29 -0.55 15.67
CA GLY A 30 5.31 0.49 15.84
C GLY A 30 4.71 1.86 16.20
N ALA A 31 5.45 2.69 16.95
CA ALA A 31 4.97 3.99 17.42
C ALA A 31 4.73 5.00 16.28
N ASP A 32 5.34 4.80 15.15
CA ASP A 32 5.23 5.60 13.91
C ASP A 32 3.94 5.35 13.12
N TRP A 33 3.19 4.31 13.49
CA TRP A 33 1.82 4.13 13.00
C TRP A 33 0.86 5.03 13.78
N ILE A 34 0.19 5.93 13.09
CA ILE A 34 -0.68 6.97 13.64
C ILE A 34 -2.12 6.83 13.16
N GLY A 35 -3.06 7.37 13.91
CA GLY A 35 -4.47 7.39 13.58
C GLY A 35 -5.36 7.27 14.81
N LYS A 36 -6.58 7.81 14.71
CA LYS A 36 -7.56 7.77 15.80
C LYS A 36 -7.99 6.36 16.16
N ASP A 37 -7.96 5.47 15.19
CA ASP A 37 -8.42 4.08 15.32
C ASP A 37 -7.26 3.11 15.58
N ARG A 38 -6.06 3.60 15.89
CA ARG A 38 -4.85 2.80 16.11
C ARG A 38 -5.07 1.63 17.09
N GLY A 39 -5.85 1.85 18.14
CA GLY A 39 -6.16 0.82 19.13
C GLY A 39 -7.02 -0.35 18.63
N GLN A 40 -7.60 -0.21 17.43
CA GLN A 40 -8.36 -1.28 16.78
C GLN A 40 -7.49 -2.17 15.88
N PHE A 41 -6.20 -1.85 15.76
CA PHE A 41 -5.25 -2.63 14.96
C PHE A 41 -4.25 -3.34 15.86
N VAL A 42 -3.95 -4.57 15.51
CA VAL A 42 -2.97 -5.41 16.21
C VAL A 42 -2.03 -6.07 15.20
N VAL A 43 -0.86 -6.44 15.66
CA VAL A 43 -0.01 -7.40 14.94
C VAL A 43 -0.40 -8.79 15.44
N ASN A 44 -0.88 -9.64 14.53
CA ASN A 44 -1.30 -10.99 14.89
C ASN A 44 -0.12 -11.97 15.00
N ALA A 45 -0.39 -13.21 15.36
CA ALA A 45 0.64 -14.24 15.54
C ALA A 45 1.40 -14.60 14.24
N ASP A 46 0.82 -14.30 13.08
CA ASP A 46 1.42 -14.53 11.76
C ASP A 46 2.29 -13.33 11.30
N GLY A 47 2.49 -12.31 12.15
CA GLY A 47 3.23 -11.11 11.78
C GLY A 47 2.48 -10.23 10.78
N ARG A 48 1.15 -10.14 10.89
CA ARG A 48 0.33 -9.34 9.98
C ARG A 48 -0.39 -8.24 10.73
N LEU A 49 -0.49 -7.06 10.13
CA LEU A 49 -1.38 -6.02 10.61
C LEU A 49 -2.83 -6.45 10.41
N GLN A 50 -3.58 -6.52 11.49
CA GLN A 50 -4.96 -6.98 11.51
C GLN A 50 -5.87 -5.96 12.18
N LEU A 51 -7.02 -5.69 11.55
CA LEU A 51 -8.12 -4.99 12.20
C LEU A 51 -8.78 -5.93 13.22
N ASN A 52 -8.80 -5.53 14.49
CA ASN A 52 -9.33 -6.30 15.61
C ASN A 52 -10.54 -5.58 16.22
N ILE A 53 -11.68 -5.70 15.56
CA ILE A 53 -12.97 -5.21 16.03
C ILE A 53 -13.86 -6.37 16.47
N LYS A 54 -14.83 -6.10 17.34
CA LYS A 54 -15.77 -7.14 17.75
C LYS A 54 -16.64 -7.56 16.56
N PRO A 55 -17.00 -8.85 16.43
CA PRO A 55 -17.82 -9.35 15.32
C PRO A 55 -19.21 -8.68 15.20
N THR A 56 -19.70 -8.07 16.29
CA THR A 56 -20.98 -7.36 16.33
C THR A 56 -20.87 -5.87 15.96
N GLU A 57 -19.66 -5.37 15.78
CA GLU A 57 -19.40 -3.98 15.42
C GLU A 57 -19.20 -3.88 13.91
N SER A 58 -19.81 -2.89 13.30
CA SER A 58 -19.56 -2.50 11.90
C SER A 58 -19.02 -1.08 11.87
N GLY A 59 -18.21 -0.77 10.88
CA GLY A 59 -17.68 0.56 10.73
C GLY A 59 -16.42 0.59 9.86
N THR A 60 -15.79 1.76 9.82
CA THR A 60 -14.52 1.98 9.15
C THR A 60 -13.48 2.39 10.18
N ALA A 61 -12.37 1.69 10.19
CA ALA A 61 -11.19 2.05 10.97
C ALA A 61 -10.03 2.41 10.04
N SER A 62 -9.21 3.34 10.45
CA SER A 62 -8.06 3.81 9.67
C SER A 62 -6.81 3.97 10.53
N ILE A 63 -5.69 3.64 9.92
CA ILE A 63 -4.35 3.80 10.48
C ILE A 63 -3.39 4.17 9.34
N GLY A 64 -2.34 4.89 9.63
CA GLY A 64 -1.37 5.32 8.64
C GLY A 64 0.02 5.48 9.20
N LYS A 65 0.97 5.59 8.28
CA LYS A 65 2.39 5.88 8.53
C LYS A 65 2.83 6.91 7.51
N GLU A 66 3.52 7.94 7.96
CA GLU A 66 4.07 8.94 7.05
C GLU A 66 5.31 8.39 6.37
N ILE A 67 5.39 8.59 5.06
CA ILE A 67 6.55 8.25 4.23
C ILE A 67 6.98 9.45 3.41
N ALA A 68 8.28 9.56 3.14
CA ALA A 68 8.80 10.61 2.29
C ALA A 68 8.31 10.42 0.85
N TYR A 69 7.85 11.50 0.23
CA TYR A 69 7.42 11.49 -1.17
C TYR A 69 8.63 11.54 -2.12
N SER A 70 8.52 10.81 -3.22
CA SER A 70 9.44 10.85 -4.36
C SER A 70 8.64 10.85 -5.67
N PRO A 71 9.14 11.51 -6.75
CA PRO A 71 8.52 11.44 -8.08
C PRO A 71 8.40 10.01 -8.63
N ASP A 72 9.34 9.15 -8.24
CA ASP A 72 9.32 7.75 -8.56
C ASP A 72 9.16 6.95 -7.27
N MET A 73 8.09 6.19 -7.17
CA MET A 73 7.75 5.39 -6.00
C MET A 73 7.27 4.01 -6.40
N GLN A 74 7.53 3.06 -5.52
CA GLN A 74 6.98 1.72 -5.61
C GLN A 74 6.45 1.30 -4.24
N TRP A 75 5.26 0.75 -4.24
CA TRP A 75 4.63 0.11 -3.08
C TRP A 75 4.41 -1.36 -3.40
N GLU A 76 4.82 -2.20 -2.48
CA GLU A 76 4.51 -3.63 -2.49
C GLU A 76 3.92 -4.00 -1.13
N PHE A 77 2.85 -4.76 -1.16
CA PHE A 77 2.19 -5.24 0.05
C PHE A 77 1.37 -6.48 -0.22
N ASP A 78 1.27 -7.30 0.81
CA ASP A 78 0.46 -8.49 0.81
C ASP A 78 -0.85 -8.22 1.54
N VAL A 79 -1.95 -8.67 0.95
CA VAL A 79 -3.29 -8.58 1.54
C VAL A 79 -3.82 -9.98 1.78
N TYR A 80 -4.14 -10.27 3.03
CA TYR A 80 -4.84 -11.50 3.39
C TYR A 80 -6.28 -11.16 3.80
N MET A 81 -7.25 -11.76 3.12
CA MET A 81 -8.67 -11.65 3.46
C MET A 81 -9.25 -13.04 3.73
N GLN A 82 -9.74 -13.24 4.94
CA GLN A 82 -10.37 -14.50 5.32
C GLN A 82 -11.68 -14.74 4.57
N ASN A 83 -12.43 -13.67 4.33
CA ASN A 83 -13.68 -13.70 3.57
C ASN A 83 -13.48 -12.97 2.25
N GLN A 84 -14.32 -13.31 1.27
CA GLN A 84 -14.27 -12.66 -0.03
C GLN A 84 -14.45 -11.16 0.07
N PRO A 85 -13.70 -10.38 -0.73
CA PRO A 85 -13.89 -8.94 -0.84
C PRO A 85 -15.30 -8.59 -1.29
N SER A 86 -15.88 -7.54 -0.71
CA SER A 86 -17.20 -7.02 -1.05
C SER A 86 -17.30 -5.54 -0.70
N ASP A 87 -18.44 -4.91 -0.86
CA ASP A 87 -18.63 -3.53 -0.39
C ASP A 87 -18.67 -3.43 1.14
N GLU A 88 -19.11 -4.48 1.83
CA GLU A 88 -19.11 -4.54 3.30
C GLU A 88 -17.77 -4.99 3.87
N ASN A 89 -17.02 -5.83 3.11
CA ASN A 89 -15.71 -6.33 3.48
C ASN A 89 -14.66 -5.81 2.50
N LYS A 90 -14.27 -4.56 2.66
CA LYS A 90 -13.34 -3.88 1.75
C LYS A 90 -12.10 -3.35 2.47
N LEU A 91 -11.01 -3.30 1.72
CA LEU A 91 -9.76 -2.69 2.13
C LEU A 91 -9.44 -1.53 1.20
N CYS A 92 -9.00 -0.39 1.78
CA CYS A 92 -8.46 0.73 1.04
C CYS A 92 -7.05 1.03 1.58
N ILE A 93 -6.05 1.00 0.70
CA ILE A 93 -4.67 1.34 1.03
C ILE A 93 -4.33 2.65 0.31
N TYR A 94 -4.24 3.73 1.09
CA TYR A 94 -3.89 5.06 0.57
C TYR A 94 -2.38 5.12 0.34
N LEU A 95 -1.99 5.40 -0.90
CA LEU A 95 -0.60 5.46 -1.34
C LEU A 95 -0.05 6.88 -1.31
N TYR A 96 -0.92 7.84 -1.63
CA TYR A 96 -0.57 9.25 -1.71
C TYR A 96 -1.79 10.11 -1.38
N GLN A 97 -1.60 11.09 -0.54
CA GLN A 97 -2.62 12.08 -0.22
C GLN A 97 -1.97 13.46 -0.11
N GLU A 98 -2.28 14.36 -1.04
CA GLU A 98 -1.86 15.75 -1.00
C GLU A 98 -2.85 16.60 -0.17
N ASN A 99 -4.15 16.35 -0.39
CA ASN A 99 -5.26 17.02 0.30
C ASN A 99 -6.53 16.16 0.20
N GLN A 100 -7.67 16.69 0.61
CA GLN A 100 -8.95 15.98 0.53
C GLN A 100 -9.46 15.78 -0.91
N GLU A 101 -8.95 16.53 -1.87
CA GLU A 101 -9.37 16.48 -3.27
C GLU A 101 -8.40 15.65 -4.13
N ARG A 102 -7.19 15.43 -3.66
CA ARG A 102 -6.16 14.74 -4.44
C ARG A 102 -5.51 13.64 -3.63
N TYR A 103 -5.99 12.42 -3.83
CA TYR A 103 -5.46 11.21 -3.22
C TYR A 103 -5.61 10.00 -4.13
N TYR A 104 -4.72 9.04 -3.95
CA TYR A 104 -4.66 7.80 -4.71
C TYR A 104 -4.62 6.62 -3.76
N TYR A 105 -5.38 5.58 -4.06
CA TYR A 105 -5.47 4.41 -3.22
C TYR A 105 -5.79 3.16 -4.01
N VAL A 106 -5.29 2.03 -3.52
CA VAL A 106 -5.74 0.71 -3.95
C VAL A 106 -6.98 0.35 -3.15
N ARG A 107 -8.01 -0.11 -3.84
CA ARG A 107 -9.22 -0.67 -3.22
C ARG A 107 -9.35 -2.13 -3.60
N LEU A 108 -9.66 -2.96 -2.61
CA LEU A 108 -10.07 -4.33 -2.76
C LEU A 108 -11.47 -4.48 -2.17
N GLY A 109 -12.41 -4.94 -2.99
CA GLY A 109 -13.85 -5.05 -2.67
C GLY A 109 -14.67 -3.86 -3.15
N ASN A 110 -15.83 -4.15 -3.72
CA ASN A 110 -16.81 -3.18 -4.22
C ASN A 110 -18.22 -3.78 -4.23
N THR A 111 -19.23 -2.94 -4.42
CA THR A 111 -20.63 -3.37 -4.54
C THR A 111 -20.80 -4.39 -5.66
N GLY A 112 -21.12 -5.62 -5.30
CA GLY A 112 -21.37 -6.70 -6.25
C GLY A 112 -20.14 -7.31 -6.92
N ASN A 113 -18.92 -6.81 -6.65
CA ASN A 113 -17.70 -7.28 -7.29
C ASN A 113 -16.56 -7.47 -6.29
N LYS A 114 -15.76 -8.49 -6.51
CA LYS A 114 -14.48 -8.75 -5.84
C LYS A 114 -13.36 -7.90 -6.47
N GLU A 115 -13.63 -6.63 -6.69
CA GLU A 115 -12.81 -5.72 -7.51
C GLU A 115 -11.51 -5.35 -6.80
N LEU A 116 -10.39 -5.50 -7.50
CA LEU A 116 -9.15 -4.80 -7.22
C LEU A 116 -9.07 -3.59 -8.14
N GLY A 117 -8.74 -2.41 -7.62
CA GLY A 117 -8.58 -1.23 -8.45
C GLY A 117 -7.67 -0.19 -7.85
N LEU A 118 -6.92 0.52 -8.68
CA LEU A 118 -6.27 1.76 -8.33
C LEU A 118 -7.22 2.91 -8.62
N LYS A 119 -7.50 3.70 -7.61
CA LYS A 119 -8.53 4.76 -7.65
C LYS A 119 -7.93 6.12 -7.34
N ARG A 120 -8.62 7.13 -7.82
CA ARG A 120 -8.32 8.54 -7.57
C ARG A 120 -9.58 9.24 -7.05
N ASN A 121 -9.44 10.11 -6.02
CA ASN A 121 -10.49 10.99 -5.51
C ASN A 121 -11.82 10.27 -5.24
N GLY A 122 -11.77 9.19 -4.43
CA GLY A 122 -12.97 8.50 -3.96
C GLY A 122 -13.69 7.62 -4.99
N ASN A 123 -13.99 8.11 -6.18
CA ASN A 123 -14.83 7.42 -7.16
C ASN A 123 -14.18 7.19 -8.54
N GLY A 124 -13.08 7.87 -8.84
CA GLY A 124 -12.40 7.73 -10.14
C GLY A 124 -11.55 6.46 -10.20
N ASN A 125 -11.85 5.56 -11.16
CA ASN A 125 -10.96 4.46 -11.48
C ASN A 125 -9.81 4.99 -12.35
N LEU A 126 -8.55 4.75 -11.94
CA LEU A 126 -7.39 4.95 -12.82
C LEU A 126 -7.09 3.65 -13.57
N ILE A 127 -7.04 2.55 -12.81
CA ILE A 127 -6.74 1.22 -13.33
C ILE A 127 -7.74 0.27 -12.67
N LEU A 128 -8.43 -0.50 -13.49
CA LEU A 128 -9.39 -1.50 -13.06
C LEU A 128 -9.11 -2.78 -13.83
N PRO A 129 -8.21 -3.65 -13.32
CA PRO A 129 -7.99 -4.93 -13.93
C PRO A 129 -9.26 -5.77 -13.84
N GLN A 130 -9.47 -6.62 -14.83
CA GLN A 130 -10.52 -7.62 -14.76
C GLN A 130 -10.06 -8.71 -13.79
N THR A 131 -10.58 -8.69 -12.56
CA THR A 131 -10.25 -9.66 -11.52
C THR A 131 -11.49 -10.43 -11.13
N ASP A 132 -11.32 -11.73 -10.94
CA ASP A 132 -12.34 -12.60 -10.39
C ASP A 132 -11.69 -13.46 -9.30
N PHE A 133 -11.70 -12.95 -8.07
CA PHE A 133 -11.16 -13.66 -6.92
C PHE A 133 -12.23 -14.57 -6.33
N GLU A 134 -12.26 -15.81 -6.77
CA GLU A 134 -13.23 -16.80 -6.24
C GLU A 134 -12.78 -17.46 -4.93
N GLU A 135 -11.48 -17.39 -4.64
CA GLU A 135 -10.89 -18.05 -3.49
C GLU A 135 -11.21 -17.36 -2.17
N SER A 136 -11.36 -18.17 -1.12
CA SER A 136 -11.47 -17.75 0.27
C SER A 136 -10.81 -18.82 1.15
N PRO A 137 -9.79 -18.50 1.93
CA PRO A 137 -9.18 -17.18 2.08
C PRO A 137 -8.42 -16.71 0.83
N LEU A 138 -8.33 -15.40 0.63
CA LEU A 138 -7.56 -14.78 -0.45
C LEU A 138 -6.23 -14.25 0.09
N LEU A 139 -5.12 -14.67 -0.52
CA LEU A 139 -3.83 -14.01 -0.38
C LEU A 139 -3.48 -13.33 -1.70
N LEU A 140 -3.26 -12.03 -1.66
CA LEU A 140 -3.01 -11.21 -2.82
C LEU A 140 -1.74 -10.39 -2.63
N HIS A 141 -0.79 -10.56 -3.53
CA HIS A 141 0.40 -9.72 -3.63
C HIS A 141 0.12 -8.56 -4.58
N VAL A 142 0.28 -7.35 -4.10
CA VAL A 142 -0.02 -6.14 -4.87
C VAL A 142 1.25 -5.31 -5.01
N LYS A 143 1.50 -4.83 -6.22
CA LYS A 143 2.55 -3.88 -6.53
C LYS A 143 1.97 -2.70 -7.27
N VAL A 144 2.30 -1.50 -6.82
CA VAL A 144 1.94 -0.25 -7.49
C VAL A 144 3.21 0.54 -7.76
N THR A 145 3.32 1.10 -8.96
CA THR A 145 4.40 2.04 -9.29
C THR A 145 3.85 3.39 -9.71
N LEU A 146 4.59 4.42 -9.34
CA LEU A 146 4.45 5.78 -9.85
C LEU A 146 5.78 6.17 -10.49
N GLU A 147 5.75 6.61 -11.75
CA GLU A 147 6.91 7.05 -12.52
C GLU A 147 6.70 8.48 -12.99
N ASP A 148 7.70 9.31 -12.85
CA ASP A 148 7.70 10.72 -13.30
C ASP A 148 6.49 11.53 -12.76
N ASN A 149 5.97 11.24 -11.58
CA ASN A 149 4.76 11.83 -10.98
C ASN A 149 3.46 11.64 -11.77
N LEU A 150 3.45 10.90 -12.86
CA LEU A 150 2.34 10.89 -13.82
C LEU A 150 1.85 9.50 -14.16
N ARG A 151 2.74 8.54 -14.25
CA ARG A 151 2.42 7.21 -14.74
C ARG A 151 2.22 6.23 -13.59
N TRP A 152 0.98 5.87 -13.37
CA TRP A 152 0.60 4.87 -12.40
C TRP A 152 0.46 3.51 -13.07
N SER A 153 0.99 2.47 -12.42
CA SER A 153 0.77 1.08 -12.83
C SER A 153 0.37 0.24 -11.62
N LEU A 154 -0.55 -0.69 -11.82
CA LEU A 154 -1.03 -1.62 -10.81
C LEU A 154 -0.78 -3.05 -11.30
N TYR A 155 -0.13 -3.82 -10.48
CA TYR A 155 0.15 -5.23 -10.72
C TYR A 155 -0.35 -6.04 -9.53
N TYR A 156 -0.77 -7.26 -9.79
CA TYR A 156 -1.15 -8.20 -8.75
C TYR A 156 -0.80 -9.64 -9.13
N LYS A 157 -0.71 -10.48 -8.13
CA LYS A 157 -0.68 -11.95 -8.27
C LYS A 157 -1.28 -12.60 -7.04
N THR A 158 -1.80 -13.80 -7.23
CA THR A 158 -2.15 -14.77 -6.20
C THR A 158 -1.08 -15.86 -6.13
N ASP A 159 -1.10 -16.72 -5.12
CA ASP A 159 -0.08 -17.76 -4.95
C ASP A 159 -0.03 -18.78 -6.08
N ASP A 160 -1.12 -18.99 -6.80
CA ASP A 160 -1.23 -19.88 -7.95
C ASP A 160 -0.71 -19.28 -9.26
N MET A 161 -0.37 -17.98 -9.27
CA MET A 161 0.13 -17.29 -10.46
C MET A 161 1.65 -17.30 -10.50
N GLU A 162 2.24 -17.62 -11.67
CA GLU A 162 3.70 -17.62 -11.89
C GLU A 162 4.31 -16.21 -11.83
N GLY A 163 3.51 -15.16 -12.05
CA GLY A 163 3.99 -13.78 -12.07
C GLY A 163 2.89 -12.74 -11.93
N TYR A 164 3.30 -11.49 -11.81
CA TYR A 164 2.40 -10.34 -11.77
C TYR A 164 1.66 -10.15 -13.10
N ARG A 165 0.43 -9.72 -13.03
CA ARG A 165 -0.41 -9.25 -14.15
C ARG A 165 -0.64 -7.77 -14.08
#